data_bae24cdd5ce8edad858363cbf9602b45
#
_entry.id   bae24cdd5ce8edad858363cbf9602b45
#
_cell.length_a   1.000
_cell.length_b   1.000
_cell.length_c   1.000
_cell.angle_alpha   90.00
_cell.angle_beta   90.00
_cell.angle_gamma   90.00
#
_symmetry.space_group_name_H-M   'P 1'
#
loop_
_entity.id
_entity.type
_entity.pdbx_description
1 polymer ?
#
loop_
_entity_poly.entity_id
_entity_poly.type
_entity_poly.pdbx_seq_one_letter_code
_entity_poly.pdbx_strand_id
1 'polypeptide(L)'
;MKVYAGLDGGSTYLKAALLDERGRVLRTGVTSTGIDNNASAKRLLAGLLEECGVSRVDYTMATGYSRKILEVADDDVSEITAHAYGVRVTAPKEYHPGMIVDIGGQDSKIIYLDTNYSVKNFSMNDKCAAGTGKFMEVIAQILETTIDQVGPLSLESNAPCDINSTCVVFAQSEVISLIARKFDRRDILSGMHLSMTKRIIKMIKKSEKNGDVLMTGGGALNIGLRKAFEDELMRDIFVANYPQFNGAIGAALLASERG
;
A
#
# COMPACT_ATOMS: atom_id res chain seq x y z
N MET A 1 -9.08 28.49 7.83
CA MET A 1 -8.28 27.40 7.27
C MET A 1 -9.26 26.43 6.64
N LYS A 2 -9.21 26.25 5.33
CA LYS A 2 -9.95 25.20 4.64
C LYS A 2 -9.30 23.84 4.92
N VAL A 3 -10.13 22.80 5.03
CA VAL A 3 -9.69 21.43 5.27
C VAL A 3 -10.33 20.51 4.26
N TYR A 4 -9.53 19.65 3.66
CA TYR A 4 -9.92 18.71 2.63
C TYR A 4 -9.66 17.28 3.09
N ALA A 5 -10.60 16.39 2.81
CA ALA A 5 -10.48 15.00 3.19
C ALA A 5 -10.33 14.09 1.97
N GLY A 6 -9.50 13.08 2.11
CA GLY A 6 -9.44 11.95 1.18
C GLY A 6 -9.74 10.66 1.92
N LEU A 7 -10.60 9.84 1.33
CA LEU A 7 -10.98 8.53 1.85
C LEU A 7 -10.55 7.45 0.85
N ASP A 8 -9.70 6.54 1.28
CA ASP A 8 -9.33 5.34 0.51
C ASP A 8 -10.05 4.12 1.08
N GLY A 9 -11.15 3.78 0.45
CA GLY A 9 -11.98 2.64 0.82
C GLY A 9 -11.48 1.33 0.25
N GLY A 10 -10.43 0.76 0.86
CA GLY A 10 -9.92 -0.55 0.50
C GLY A 10 -10.83 -1.70 0.93
N SER A 11 -10.59 -2.91 0.41
CA SER A 11 -11.37 -4.12 0.74
C SER A 11 -11.19 -4.58 2.20
N THR A 12 -10.05 -4.30 2.83
CA THR A 12 -9.74 -4.71 4.21
C THR A 12 -9.71 -3.52 5.16
N TYR A 13 -9.09 -2.43 4.74
CA TYR A 13 -8.90 -1.23 5.55
C TYR A 13 -9.41 0.01 4.82
N LEU A 14 -10.12 0.85 5.55
CA LEU A 14 -10.47 2.20 5.17
C LEU A 14 -9.42 3.16 5.75
N LYS A 15 -8.87 4.03 4.92
CA LYS A 15 -7.89 5.02 5.33
C LYS A 15 -8.42 6.41 5.01
N ALA A 16 -8.06 7.36 5.85
CA ALA A 16 -8.43 8.77 5.66
C ALA A 16 -7.21 9.67 5.85
N ALA A 17 -7.20 10.77 5.13
CA ALA A 17 -6.23 11.84 5.30
C ALA A 17 -6.94 13.19 5.30
N LEU A 18 -6.53 14.09 6.19
CA LEU A 18 -6.93 15.50 6.21
C LEU A 18 -5.76 16.37 5.77
N LEU A 19 -6.00 17.25 4.81
CA LEU A 19 -5.03 18.22 4.32
C LEU A 19 -5.56 19.63 4.51
N ASP A 20 -4.62 20.58 4.73
CA ASP A 20 -4.95 21.99 4.65
C ASP A 20 -4.95 22.52 3.20
N GLU A 21 -5.32 23.77 3.02
CA GLU A 21 -5.35 24.48 1.74
C GLU A 21 -3.97 24.61 1.04
N ARG A 22 -2.88 24.29 1.74
CA ARG A 22 -1.52 24.27 1.19
C ARG A 22 -1.03 22.84 0.87
N GLY A 23 -1.92 21.86 0.98
CA GLY A 23 -1.59 20.43 0.76
C GLY A 23 -0.76 19.80 1.87
N ARG A 24 -0.66 20.42 3.06
CA ARG A 24 0.05 19.82 4.20
C ARG A 24 -0.86 18.82 4.89
N VAL A 25 -0.32 17.63 5.17
CA VAL A 25 -1.03 16.60 5.92
C VAL A 25 -1.22 17.06 7.37
N LEU A 26 -2.47 17.20 7.78
CA LEU A 26 -2.86 17.53 9.13
C LEU A 26 -2.96 16.28 9.99
N ARG A 27 -3.64 15.25 9.46
CA ARG A 27 -3.82 13.98 10.15
C ARG A 27 -4.10 12.85 9.15
N THR A 28 -3.75 11.64 9.54
CA THR A 28 -4.12 10.42 8.84
C THR A 28 -4.68 9.41 9.82
N GLY A 29 -5.57 8.55 9.36
CA GLY A 29 -6.13 7.49 10.18
C GLY A 29 -6.53 6.27 9.36
N VAL A 30 -6.55 5.12 10.02
CA VAL A 30 -6.93 3.84 9.43
C VAL A 30 -7.87 3.08 10.35
N THR A 31 -8.86 2.43 9.77
CA THR A 31 -9.75 1.51 10.47
C THR A 31 -10.07 0.31 9.59
N SER A 32 -10.58 -0.76 10.17
CA SER A 32 -11.14 -1.86 9.37
C SER A 32 -12.32 -1.36 8.55
N THR A 33 -12.38 -1.76 7.28
CA THR A 33 -13.52 -1.42 6.41
C THR A 33 -14.83 -1.94 6.99
N GLY A 34 -14.82 -3.16 7.56
CA GLY A 34 -15.99 -3.76 8.17
C GLY A 34 -17.09 -4.11 7.16
N ILE A 35 -18.28 -4.41 7.67
CA ILE A 35 -19.46 -4.72 6.84
C ILE A 35 -20.15 -3.42 6.38
N ASP A 36 -20.18 -2.40 7.25
CA ASP A 36 -20.75 -1.08 6.94
C ASP A 36 -19.63 -0.07 6.71
N ASN A 37 -19.29 0.11 5.44
CA ASN A 37 -18.24 1.03 4.99
C ASN A 37 -18.59 2.49 5.34
N ASN A 38 -19.87 2.87 5.24
CA ASN A 38 -20.32 4.22 5.52
C ASN A 38 -20.21 4.57 7.01
N ALA A 39 -20.62 3.66 7.90
CA ALA A 39 -20.45 3.86 9.33
C ALA A 39 -18.98 3.94 9.72
N SER A 40 -18.12 3.11 9.11
CA SER A 40 -16.68 3.15 9.35
C SER A 40 -16.05 4.45 8.86
N ALA A 41 -16.43 4.93 7.67
CA ALA A 41 -15.94 6.20 7.12
C ALA A 41 -16.38 7.40 7.97
N LYS A 42 -17.66 7.46 8.37
CA LYS A 42 -18.20 8.53 9.25
C LYS A 42 -17.46 8.59 10.57
N ARG A 43 -17.25 7.44 11.23
CA ARG A 43 -16.52 7.39 12.52
C ARG A 43 -15.06 7.81 12.37
N LEU A 44 -14.37 7.29 11.34
CA LEU A 44 -12.97 7.62 11.11
C LEU A 44 -12.79 9.11 10.86
N LEU A 45 -13.60 9.69 9.96
CA LEU A 45 -13.53 11.09 9.62
C LEU A 45 -13.85 11.99 10.83
N ALA A 46 -14.89 11.67 11.59
CA ALA A 46 -15.25 12.40 12.81
C ALA A 46 -14.11 12.40 13.85
N GLY A 47 -13.49 11.25 14.10
CA GLY A 47 -12.35 11.15 15.00
C GLY A 47 -11.15 11.99 14.55
N LEU A 48 -10.82 12.00 13.26
CA LEU A 48 -9.73 12.82 12.74
C LEU A 48 -10.02 14.33 12.86
N LEU A 49 -11.26 14.74 12.63
CA LEU A 49 -11.67 16.14 12.79
C LEU A 49 -11.56 16.59 14.25
N GLU A 50 -12.02 15.76 15.18
CA GLU A 50 -11.91 16.01 16.62
C GLU A 50 -10.44 16.15 17.04
N GLU A 51 -9.57 15.23 16.61
CA GLU A 51 -8.13 15.28 16.91
C GLU A 51 -7.44 16.52 16.33
N CYS A 52 -7.94 17.06 15.20
CA CYS A 52 -7.43 18.29 14.62
C CYS A 52 -8.06 19.58 15.17
N GLY A 53 -9.09 19.48 16.02
CA GLY A 53 -9.86 20.63 16.48
C GLY A 53 -10.62 21.35 15.36
N VAL A 54 -11.03 20.61 14.32
CA VAL A 54 -11.71 21.14 13.12
C VAL A 54 -13.17 20.66 13.14
N SER A 55 -14.11 21.57 12.91
CA SER A 55 -15.54 21.25 12.98
C SER A 55 -16.12 20.65 11.71
N ARG A 56 -15.49 20.85 10.56
CA ARG A 56 -15.97 20.35 9.26
C ARG A 56 -14.86 20.22 8.23
N VAL A 57 -15.13 19.44 7.20
CA VAL A 57 -14.36 19.39 5.95
C VAL A 57 -15.03 20.29 4.91
N ASP A 58 -14.25 20.98 4.08
CA ASP A 58 -14.76 21.80 3.00
C ASP A 58 -15.10 20.98 1.76
N TYR A 59 -14.33 19.91 1.49
CA TYR A 59 -14.61 18.93 0.42
C TYR A 59 -13.97 17.58 0.72
N THR A 60 -14.67 16.50 0.38
CA THR A 60 -14.23 15.12 0.60
C THR A 60 -14.19 14.35 -0.71
N MET A 61 -13.05 13.76 -1.05
CA MET A 61 -12.86 12.91 -2.22
C MET A 61 -12.66 11.46 -1.80
N ALA A 62 -13.40 10.55 -2.42
CA ALA A 62 -13.22 9.12 -2.20
C ALA A 62 -12.37 8.45 -3.28
N THR A 63 -11.63 7.43 -2.89
CA THR A 63 -10.92 6.52 -3.80
C THR A 63 -10.97 5.08 -3.27
N GLY A 64 -10.34 4.15 -3.96
CA GLY A 64 -10.31 2.74 -3.58
C GLY A 64 -11.51 1.95 -4.07
N TYR A 65 -11.61 0.71 -3.59
CA TYR A 65 -12.63 -0.25 -4.01
C TYR A 65 -14.06 0.22 -3.72
N SER A 66 -14.30 0.77 -2.53
CA SER A 66 -15.63 1.20 -2.09
C SER A 66 -15.95 2.68 -2.39
N ARG A 67 -15.12 3.40 -3.18
CA ARG A 67 -15.26 4.84 -3.42
C ARG A 67 -16.68 5.30 -3.80
N LYS A 68 -17.37 4.51 -4.62
CA LYS A 68 -18.70 4.86 -5.15
C LYS A 68 -19.85 4.71 -4.15
N ILE A 69 -19.60 4.06 -3.02
CA ILE A 69 -20.64 3.80 -1.99
C ILE A 69 -20.40 4.61 -0.71
N LEU A 70 -19.32 5.39 -0.65
CA LEU A 70 -19.03 6.24 0.50
C LEU A 70 -19.84 7.54 0.45
N GLU A 71 -20.98 7.56 1.13
CA GLU A 71 -21.95 8.68 1.15
C GLU A 71 -21.39 9.98 1.73
N VAL A 72 -20.29 9.91 2.50
CA VAL A 72 -19.63 11.08 3.11
C VAL A 72 -18.72 11.81 2.12
N ALA A 73 -18.51 11.26 0.92
CA ALA A 73 -17.68 11.86 -0.10
C ALA A 73 -18.54 12.71 -1.06
N ASP A 74 -18.02 13.88 -1.43
CA ASP A 74 -18.65 14.77 -2.40
C ASP A 74 -18.42 14.28 -3.84
N ASP A 75 -17.28 13.58 -4.08
CA ASP A 75 -16.91 13.05 -5.40
C ASP A 75 -15.97 11.84 -5.25
N ASP A 76 -15.73 11.12 -6.36
CA ASP A 76 -14.81 9.98 -6.37
C ASP A 76 -13.78 10.05 -7.50
N VAL A 77 -12.64 9.43 -7.27
CA VAL A 77 -11.55 9.31 -8.25
C VAL A 77 -11.00 7.89 -8.30
N SER A 78 -10.41 7.52 -9.44
CA SER A 78 -9.75 6.22 -9.57
C SER A 78 -8.58 6.09 -8.60
N GLU A 79 -8.37 4.91 -8.05
CA GLU A 79 -7.28 4.62 -7.14
C GLU A 79 -5.90 4.89 -7.78
N ILE A 80 -5.75 4.55 -9.06
CA ILE A 80 -4.52 4.82 -9.82
C ILE A 80 -4.22 6.33 -9.87
N THR A 81 -5.23 7.15 -10.13
CA THR A 81 -5.10 8.61 -10.16
C THR A 81 -4.76 9.15 -8.77
N ALA A 82 -5.47 8.68 -7.74
CA ALA A 82 -5.22 9.09 -6.36
C ALA A 82 -3.78 8.77 -5.93
N HIS A 83 -3.28 7.57 -6.22
CA HIS A 83 -1.89 7.21 -5.91
C HIS A 83 -0.87 8.11 -6.62
N ALA A 84 -1.08 8.43 -7.89
CA ALA A 84 -0.20 9.33 -8.64
C ALA A 84 -0.19 10.76 -8.05
N TYR A 85 -1.36 11.25 -7.63
CA TYR A 85 -1.45 12.56 -6.96
C TYR A 85 -0.80 12.56 -5.58
N GLY A 86 -0.97 11.49 -4.82
CA GLY A 86 -0.40 11.36 -3.47
C GLY A 86 1.11 11.48 -3.45
N VAL A 87 1.78 11.01 -4.50
CA VAL A 87 3.25 11.11 -4.64
C VAL A 87 3.76 12.55 -4.57
N ARG A 88 2.99 13.52 -5.03
CA ARG A 88 3.35 14.96 -4.96
C ARG A 88 3.58 15.45 -3.52
N VAL A 89 2.97 14.78 -2.55
CA VAL A 89 3.06 15.09 -1.12
C VAL A 89 3.91 14.09 -0.37
N THR A 90 3.84 12.81 -0.77
CA THR A 90 4.43 11.69 -0.01
C THR A 90 5.82 11.28 -0.47
N ALA A 91 6.23 11.60 -1.70
CA ALA A 91 7.60 11.33 -2.14
C ALA A 91 8.60 12.18 -1.33
N PRO A 92 9.73 11.62 -0.87
CA PRO A 92 10.81 12.41 -0.32
C PRO A 92 11.32 13.42 -1.37
N LYS A 93 11.62 14.65 -0.95
CA LYS A 93 11.84 15.80 -1.85
C LYS A 93 12.99 15.64 -2.86
N GLU A 94 13.99 14.85 -2.51
CA GLU A 94 15.18 14.58 -3.34
C GLU A 94 14.96 13.52 -4.41
N TYR A 95 13.79 12.86 -4.43
CA TYR A 95 13.49 11.77 -5.36
C TYR A 95 12.42 12.14 -6.37
N HIS A 96 12.58 11.61 -7.59
CA HIS A 96 11.65 11.81 -8.69
C HIS A 96 11.09 10.47 -9.16
N PRO A 97 10.05 9.95 -8.48
CA PRO A 97 9.48 8.64 -8.80
C PRO A 97 8.98 8.58 -10.24
N GLY A 98 9.57 7.70 -11.04
CA GLY A 98 9.04 7.30 -12.34
C GLY A 98 8.13 6.08 -12.25
N MET A 99 8.16 5.39 -11.09
CA MET A 99 7.35 4.20 -10.85
C MET A 99 6.93 4.11 -9.38
N ILE A 100 5.65 3.80 -9.15
CA ILE A 100 5.13 3.43 -7.85
C ILE A 100 4.95 1.91 -7.83
N VAL A 101 5.41 1.26 -6.76
CA VAL A 101 5.08 -0.12 -6.38
C VAL A 101 4.17 -0.05 -5.17
N ASP A 102 2.88 -0.17 -5.39
CA ASP A 102 1.88 -0.17 -4.32
C ASP A 102 1.53 -1.59 -3.92
N ILE A 103 1.71 -1.91 -2.64
CA ILE A 103 1.39 -3.23 -2.08
C ILE A 103 0.28 -3.07 -1.05
N GLY A 104 -0.93 -3.30 -1.52
CA GLY A 104 -2.14 -3.27 -0.72
C GLY A 104 -2.40 -4.55 0.07
N GLY A 105 -3.52 -4.57 0.81
CA GLY A 105 -3.95 -5.75 1.56
C GLY A 105 -4.37 -6.92 0.66
N GLN A 106 -5.07 -6.67 -0.44
CA GLN A 106 -5.58 -7.71 -1.35
C GLN A 106 -5.19 -7.50 -2.81
N ASP A 107 -4.51 -6.44 -3.14
CA ASP A 107 -4.02 -6.14 -4.48
C ASP A 107 -2.59 -5.61 -4.44
N SER A 108 -1.99 -5.53 -5.62
CA SER A 108 -0.73 -4.83 -5.84
C SER A 108 -0.74 -4.12 -7.17
N LYS A 109 -0.10 -2.96 -7.26
CA LYS A 109 -0.11 -2.10 -8.43
C LYS A 109 1.30 -1.64 -8.77
N ILE A 110 1.57 -1.57 -10.06
CA ILE A 110 2.71 -0.86 -10.61
C ILE A 110 2.16 0.31 -11.40
N ILE A 111 2.48 1.54 -11.01
CA ILE A 111 2.01 2.75 -11.67
C ILE A 111 3.22 3.48 -12.22
N TYR A 112 3.23 3.77 -13.52
CA TYR A 112 4.29 4.50 -14.20
C TYR A 112 3.89 5.96 -14.33
N LEU A 113 4.81 6.84 -13.96
CA LEU A 113 4.60 8.27 -13.94
C LEU A 113 5.47 8.97 -15.00
N ASP A 114 4.97 10.09 -15.50
CA ASP A 114 5.78 11.06 -16.21
C ASP A 114 6.45 12.07 -15.26
N THR A 115 7.20 13.00 -15.81
CA THR A 115 7.91 14.04 -15.04
C THR A 115 6.98 15.01 -14.29
N ASN A 116 5.68 15.02 -14.62
CA ASN A 116 4.66 15.84 -13.95
C ASN A 116 3.82 15.01 -12.97
N TYR A 117 4.25 13.77 -12.69
CA TYR A 117 3.51 12.79 -11.89
C TYR A 117 2.13 12.41 -12.46
N SER A 118 1.94 12.55 -13.78
CA SER A 118 0.76 12.03 -14.46
C SER A 118 0.95 10.55 -14.80
N VAL A 119 -0.14 9.80 -14.76
CA VAL A 119 -0.11 8.35 -15.05
C VAL A 119 0.14 8.10 -16.53
N LYS A 120 1.26 7.48 -16.86
CA LYS A 120 1.58 6.99 -18.23
C LYS A 120 0.97 5.63 -18.52
N ASN A 121 1.05 4.74 -17.52
CA ASN A 121 0.63 3.35 -17.64
C ASN A 121 0.49 2.74 -16.25
N PHE A 122 -0.18 1.59 -16.17
CA PHE A 122 -0.21 0.81 -14.93
C PHE A 122 -0.38 -0.68 -15.21
N SER A 123 -0.04 -1.50 -14.23
CA SER A 123 -0.36 -2.92 -14.15
C SER A 123 -0.90 -3.20 -12.76
N MET A 124 -1.91 -4.06 -12.65
CA MET A 124 -2.54 -4.39 -11.37
C MET A 124 -2.72 -5.89 -11.22
N ASN A 125 -2.49 -6.40 -10.03
CA ASN A 125 -2.87 -7.72 -9.58
C ASN A 125 -3.95 -7.59 -8.51
N ASP A 126 -5.19 -7.81 -8.91
CA ASP A 126 -6.39 -7.79 -8.07
C ASP A 126 -7.03 -9.18 -7.91
N LYS A 127 -6.40 -10.22 -8.48
CA LYS A 127 -6.96 -11.59 -8.52
C LYS A 127 -6.16 -12.61 -7.74
N CYS A 128 -4.89 -12.32 -7.44
CA CYS A 128 -4.02 -13.28 -6.78
C CYS A 128 -3.43 -12.70 -5.49
N ALA A 129 -3.89 -13.20 -4.35
CA ALA A 129 -3.44 -12.76 -3.03
C ALA A 129 -1.95 -13.03 -2.76
N ALA A 130 -1.30 -13.92 -3.50
CA ALA A 130 0.11 -14.28 -3.30
C ALA A 130 1.12 -13.14 -3.64
N GLY A 131 0.67 -12.04 -4.20
CA GLY A 131 1.47 -10.81 -4.40
C GLY A 131 1.00 -9.64 -3.53
N THR A 132 0.32 -9.87 -2.41
CA THR A 132 -0.35 -8.85 -1.62
C THR A 132 -0.06 -9.00 -0.13
N GLY A 133 -0.45 -8.01 0.67
CA GLY A 133 -0.33 -8.04 2.13
C GLY A 133 -0.99 -9.26 2.76
N LYS A 134 -2.08 -9.76 2.16
CA LYS A 134 -2.78 -10.95 2.65
C LYS A 134 -1.89 -12.19 2.67
N PHE A 135 -0.98 -12.32 1.73
CA PHE A 135 -0.02 -13.43 1.74
C PHE A 135 0.90 -13.37 2.95
N MET A 136 1.45 -12.17 3.24
CA MET A 136 2.30 -11.97 4.43
C MET A 136 1.54 -12.24 5.73
N GLU A 137 0.28 -11.77 5.85
CA GLU A 137 -0.56 -12.03 7.03
C GLU A 137 -0.77 -13.52 7.28
N VAL A 138 -1.10 -14.26 6.21
CA VAL A 138 -1.37 -15.70 6.29
C VAL A 138 -0.12 -16.48 6.70
N ILE A 139 1.04 -16.15 6.11
CA ILE A 139 2.28 -16.84 6.47
C ILE A 139 2.75 -16.45 7.87
N ALA A 140 2.61 -15.18 8.27
CA ALA A 140 2.89 -14.73 9.63
C ALA A 140 2.09 -15.54 10.67
N GLN A 141 0.79 -15.73 10.42
CA GLN A 141 -0.09 -16.51 11.30
C GLN A 141 0.37 -17.97 11.42
N ILE A 142 0.75 -18.62 10.31
CA ILE A 142 1.23 -20.02 10.32
C ILE A 142 2.56 -20.15 11.09
N LEU A 143 3.43 -19.13 10.99
CA LEU A 143 4.73 -19.10 11.66
C LEU A 143 4.65 -18.55 13.09
N GLU A 144 3.44 -18.33 13.61
CA GLU A 144 3.19 -17.79 14.96
C GLU A 144 4.00 -16.51 15.24
N THR A 145 3.97 -15.58 14.26
CA THR A 145 4.62 -14.28 14.38
C THR A 145 3.66 -13.15 14.02
N THR A 146 4.01 -11.92 14.37
CA THR A 146 3.21 -10.73 14.06
C THR A 146 3.68 -10.09 12.76
N ILE A 147 2.81 -9.36 12.06
CA ILE A 147 3.11 -8.79 10.75
C ILE A 147 4.30 -7.81 10.78
N ASP A 148 4.48 -7.09 11.88
CA ASP A 148 5.59 -6.17 12.11
C ASP A 148 6.93 -6.90 12.29
N GLN A 149 6.92 -8.15 12.78
CA GLN A 149 8.13 -8.97 12.95
C GLN A 149 8.54 -9.71 11.66
N VAL A 150 7.66 -9.84 10.68
CA VAL A 150 7.94 -10.57 9.43
C VAL A 150 9.15 -9.99 8.70
N GLY A 151 9.22 -8.66 8.57
CA GLY A 151 10.35 -8.00 7.92
C GLY A 151 11.67 -8.19 8.66
N PRO A 152 11.78 -7.78 9.93
CA PRO A 152 13.01 -7.95 10.72
C PRO A 152 13.52 -9.40 10.73
N LEU A 153 12.64 -10.36 11.00
CA LEU A 153 13.04 -11.78 11.05
C LEU A 153 13.55 -12.28 9.70
N SER A 154 12.94 -11.86 8.59
CA SER A 154 13.39 -12.29 7.26
C SER A 154 14.78 -11.79 6.89
N LEU A 155 15.20 -10.64 7.42
CA LEU A 155 16.53 -10.09 7.20
C LEU A 155 17.64 -10.86 7.96
N GLU A 156 17.28 -11.66 8.94
CA GLU A 156 18.20 -12.55 9.66
C GLU A 156 18.41 -13.90 8.96
N SER A 157 17.77 -14.12 7.81
CA SER A 157 17.90 -15.36 7.03
C SER A 157 19.28 -15.49 6.42
N ASN A 158 19.83 -16.72 6.49
CA ASN A 158 21.09 -17.07 5.86
C ASN A 158 20.91 -17.95 4.61
N ALA A 159 19.75 -18.61 4.49
CA ALA A 159 19.44 -19.55 3.40
C ALA A 159 17.94 -19.52 3.07
N PRO A 160 17.48 -18.51 2.32
CA PRO A 160 16.07 -18.38 1.99
C PRO A 160 15.48 -19.64 1.37
N CYS A 161 14.33 -20.09 1.88
CA CYS A 161 13.64 -21.26 1.33
C CYS A 161 13.03 -20.94 -0.04
N ASP A 162 13.06 -21.91 -0.95
CA ASP A 162 12.26 -21.81 -2.17
C ASP A 162 10.78 -22.04 -1.85
N ILE A 163 9.94 -21.04 -2.15
CA ILE A 163 8.48 -21.13 -2.10
C ILE A 163 7.95 -21.00 -3.52
N ASN A 164 7.54 -22.13 -4.09
CA ASN A 164 7.20 -22.25 -5.51
C ASN A 164 5.70 -22.12 -5.79
N SER A 165 4.88 -22.30 -4.77
CA SER A 165 3.42 -22.30 -4.92
C SER A 165 2.91 -20.94 -5.42
N THR A 166 2.12 -20.98 -6.48
CA THR A 166 1.56 -19.78 -7.11
C THR A 166 0.30 -19.26 -6.42
N CYS A 167 -0.35 -20.05 -5.61
CA CYS A 167 -1.56 -19.72 -4.88
C CYS A 167 -1.27 -19.74 -3.37
N VAL A 168 -1.85 -18.79 -2.64
CA VAL A 168 -1.70 -18.69 -1.17
C VAL A 168 -2.12 -20.00 -0.47
N VAL A 169 -3.17 -20.64 -0.93
CA VAL A 169 -3.65 -21.91 -0.34
C VAL A 169 -2.61 -23.01 -0.44
N PHE A 170 -1.95 -23.15 -1.58
CA PHE A 170 -0.88 -24.13 -1.76
C PHE A 170 0.41 -23.73 -1.04
N ALA A 171 0.71 -22.43 -1.00
CA ALA A 171 1.86 -21.90 -0.25
C ALA A 171 1.73 -22.17 1.25
N GLN A 172 0.51 -22.14 1.82
CA GLN A 172 0.28 -22.57 3.20
C GLN A 172 0.74 -24.00 3.44
N SER A 173 0.33 -24.94 2.58
CA SER A 173 0.72 -26.35 2.71
C SER A 173 2.22 -26.55 2.52
N GLU A 174 2.83 -25.80 1.60
CA GLU A 174 4.29 -25.79 1.38
C GLU A 174 5.03 -25.32 2.63
N VAL A 175 4.60 -24.19 3.23
CA VAL A 175 5.17 -23.64 4.48
C VAL A 175 5.02 -24.61 5.64
N ILE A 176 3.85 -25.25 5.81
CA ILE A 176 3.64 -26.27 6.84
C ILE A 176 4.62 -27.45 6.64
N SER A 177 4.85 -27.86 5.38
CA SER A 177 5.83 -28.90 5.07
C SER A 177 7.26 -28.48 5.43
N LEU A 178 7.64 -27.22 5.17
CA LEU A 178 8.95 -26.68 5.56
C LEU A 178 9.13 -26.68 7.09
N ILE A 179 8.09 -26.28 7.85
CA ILE A 179 8.08 -26.34 9.31
C ILE A 179 8.28 -27.80 9.80
N ALA A 180 7.54 -28.74 9.25
CA ALA A 180 7.66 -30.17 9.60
C ALA A 180 9.07 -30.72 9.33
N ARG A 181 9.74 -30.20 8.31
CA ARG A 181 11.14 -30.50 7.97
C ARG A 181 12.16 -29.71 8.78
N LYS A 182 11.72 -28.91 9.78
CA LYS A 182 12.55 -28.11 10.69
C LYS A 182 13.37 -27.02 10.01
N PHE A 183 12.88 -26.44 8.92
CA PHE A 183 13.46 -25.22 8.36
C PHE A 183 13.29 -24.05 9.32
N ASP A 184 14.27 -23.14 9.35
CA ASP A 184 14.19 -21.94 10.17
C ASP A 184 13.10 -21.00 9.66
N ARG A 185 12.29 -20.47 10.57
CA ARG A 185 11.22 -19.53 10.21
C ARG A 185 11.73 -18.28 9.48
N ARG A 186 12.96 -17.84 9.76
CA ARG A 186 13.61 -16.70 9.10
C ARG A 186 13.86 -16.99 7.63
N ASP A 187 14.29 -18.21 7.31
CA ASP A 187 14.52 -18.65 5.94
C ASP A 187 13.21 -18.80 5.17
N ILE A 188 12.14 -19.27 5.84
CA ILE A 188 10.80 -19.36 5.27
C ILE A 188 10.25 -17.94 4.96
N LEU A 189 10.38 -16.99 5.90
CA LEU A 189 9.94 -15.61 5.71
C LEU A 189 10.69 -14.90 4.58
N SER A 190 11.99 -15.09 4.51
CA SER A 190 12.81 -14.56 3.41
C SER A 190 12.42 -15.16 2.06
N GLY A 191 12.19 -16.47 2.00
CA GLY A 191 11.70 -17.16 0.81
C GLY A 191 10.31 -16.66 0.37
N MET A 192 9.44 -16.37 1.32
CA MET A 192 8.13 -15.74 1.05
C MET A 192 8.30 -14.36 0.38
N HIS A 193 9.16 -13.50 0.92
CA HIS A 193 9.43 -12.18 0.32
C HIS A 193 9.98 -12.30 -1.10
N LEU A 194 10.94 -13.20 -1.34
CA LEU A 194 11.49 -13.45 -2.67
C LEU A 194 10.42 -13.95 -3.65
N SER A 195 9.59 -14.92 -3.23
CA SER A 195 8.49 -15.43 -4.05
C SER A 195 7.49 -14.32 -4.44
N MET A 196 7.12 -13.48 -3.47
CA MET A 196 6.22 -12.35 -3.65
C MET A 196 6.82 -11.30 -4.60
N THR A 197 8.06 -10.91 -4.36
CA THR A 197 8.80 -9.91 -5.16
C THR A 197 8.96 -10.36 -6.60
N LYS A 198 9.42 -11.58 -6.85
CA LYS A 198 9.56 -12.15 -8.21
C LYS A 198 8.25 -12.11 -8.99
N ARG A 199 7.12 -12.31 -8.30
CA ARG A 199 5.78 -12.25 -8.89
C ARG A 199 5.38 -10.84 -9.30
N ILE A 200 5.60 -9.87 -8.42
CA ILE A 200 5.24 -8.47 -8.67
C ILE A 200 6.16 -7.87 -9.77
N ILE A 201 7.45 -8.20 -9.75
CA ILE A 201 8.41 -7.73 -10.77
C ILE A 201 8.03 -8.21 -12.19
N LYS A 202 7.40 -9.38 -12.33
CA LYS A 202 6.89 -9.84 -13.64
C LYS A 202 5.81 -8.90 -14.22
N MET A 203 5.17 -8.08 -13.39
CA MET A 203 4.22 -7.05 -13.84
C MET A 203 4.93 -5.79 -14.36
N ILE A 204 6.22 -5.62 -14.05
CA ILE A 204 7.00 -4.46 -14.46
C ILE A 204 7.37 -4.58 -15.95
N LYS A 205 6.96 -3.58 -16.73
CA LYS A 205 7.30 -3.50 -18.17
C LYS A 205 8.75 -3.09 -18.35
N LYS A 206 9.50 -3.83 -19.15
CA LYS A 206 10.92 -3.58 -19.40
C LYS A 206 11.22 -2.19 -20.00
N SER A 207 10.27 -1.64 -20.76
CA SER A 207 10.39 -0.32 -21.40
C SER A 207 10.20 0.87 -20.43
N GLU A 208 9.69 0.65 -19.23
CA GLU A 208 9.25 1.71 -18.31
C GLU A 208 10.12 1.76 -17.02
N LYS A 209 11.41 1.47 -17.15
CA LYS A 209 12.33 1.38 -15.99
C LYS A 209 13.01 2.70 -15.59
N ASN A 210 12.56 3.83 -16.11
CA ASN A 210 13.18 5.13 -15.83
C ASN A 210 12.64 5.76 -14.54
N GLY A 211 13.48 6.57 -13.87
CA GLY A 211 13.15 7.26 -12.63
C GLY A 211 13.28 6.38 -11.38
N ASP A 212 13.11 7.00 -10.23
CA ASP A 212 13.16 6.31 -8.92
C ASP A 212 11.94 5.41 -8.72
N VAL A 213 12.11 4.38 -7.90
CA VAL A 213 11.03 3.47 -7.51
C VAL A 213 10.55 3.84 -6.11
N LEU A 214 9.29 4.19 -6.00
CA LEU A 214 8.65 4.53 -4.73
C LEU A 214 7.70 3.41 -4.30
N MET A 215 7.89 2.86 -3.10
CA MET A 215 6.93 1.92 -2.51
C MET A 215 5.87 2.65 -1.70
N THR A 216 4.62 2.22 -1.90
CA THR A 216 3.43 2.65 -1.17
C THR A 216 2.61 1.45 -0.69
N GLY A 217 1.52 1.72 0.02
CA GLY A 217 0.69 0.69 0.63
C GLY A 217 1.26 0.15 1.94
N GLY A 218 0.50 -0.74 2.59
CA GLY A 218 0.91 -1.37 3.86
C GLY A 218 2.15 -2.24 3.73
N GLY A 219 2.36 -2.86 2.56
CA GLY A 219 3.53 -3.68 2.27
C GLY A 219 4.85 -2.89 2.29
N ALA A 220 4.81 -1.58 2.02
CA ALA A 220 5.99 -0.72 2.05
C ALA A 220 6.60 -0.55 3.45
N LEU A 221 5.83 -0.83 4.51
CA LEU A 221 6.33 -0.83 5.90
C LEU A 221 7.19 -2.06 6.23
N ASN A 222 7.14 -3.11 5.39
CA ASN A 222 7.90 -4.31 5.60
C ASN A 222 9.32 -4.17 5.01
N ILE A 223 10.31 -4.00 5.90
CA ILE A 223 11.72 -3.78 5.53
C ILE A 223 12.33 -4.98 4.79
N GLY A 224 11.90 -6.21 5.09
CA GLY A 224 12.36 -7.41 4.38
C GLY A 224 11.80 -7.50 2.96
N LEU A 225 10.55 -7.09 2.75
CA LEU A 225 9.97 -7.00 1.41
C LEU A 225 10.66 -5.93 0.58
N ARG A 226 10.93 -4.74 1.17
CA ARG A 226 11.71 -3.69 0.51
C ARG A 226 13.08 -4.22 0.08
N LYS A 227 13.81 -4.87 0.98
CA LYS A 227 15.12 -5.45 0.68
C LYS A 227 15.04 -6.47 -0.45
N ALA A 228 14.05 -7.34 -0.46
CA ALA A 228 13.85 -8.30 -1.55
C ALA A 228 13.61 -7.62 -2.91
N PHE A 229 12.89 -6.48 -2.95
CA PHE A 229 12.75 -5.67 -4.16
C PHE A 229 14.07 -5.01 -4.59
N GLU A 230 14.85 -4.47 -3.65
CA GLU A 230 16.17 -3.87 -3.94
C GLU A 230 17.10 -4.90 -4.57
N ASP A 231 17.15 -6.10 -4.03
CA ASP A 231 18.01 -7.17 -4.53
C ASP A 231 17.59 -7.70 -5.91
N GLU A 232 16.29 -7.94 -6.11
CA GLU A 232 15.79 -8.47 -7.38
C GLU A 232 15.77 -7.42 -8.51
N LEU A 233 15.60 -6.14 -8.20
CA LEU A 233 15.66 -5.05 -9.18
C LEU A 233 17.06 -4.48 -9.38
N MET A 234 18.00 -4.80 -8.48
CA MET A 234 19.36 -4.28 -8.43
C MET A 234 19.37 -2.74 -8.42
N ARG A 235 18.51 -2.13 -7.62
CA ARG A 235 18.38 -0.67 -7.48
C ARG A 235 17.72 -0.31 -6.15
N ASP A 236 17.96 0.90 -5.71
CA ASP A 236 17.36 1.42 -4.47
C ASP A 236 15.83 1.56 -4.61
N ILE A 237 15.15 1.27 -3.52
CA ILE A 237 13.71 1.41 -3.37
C ILE A 237 13.43 2.42 -2.26
N PHE A 238 12.73 3.49 -2.62
CA PHE A 238 12.34 4.51 -1.66
C PHE A 238 10.95 4.23 -1.12
N VAL A 239 10.73 4.55 0.15
CA VAL A 239 9.41 4.41 0.78
C VAL A 239 8.80 5.80 0.90
N ALA A 240 7.54 5.92 0.50
CA ALA A 240 6.79 7.16 0.62
C ALA A 240 6.67 7.60 2.09
N ASN A 241 6.67 8.89 2.34
CA ASN A 241 6.15 9.40 3.60
C ASN A 241 4.65 9.04 3.67
N TYR A 242 4.19 8.51 4.80
CA TYR A 242 2.81 8.00 4.93
C TYR A 242 2.43 6.92 3.90
N PRO A 243 3.20 5.83 3.73
CA PRO A 243 3.05 4.92 2.59
C PRO A 243 1.66 4.27 2.52
N GLN A 244 1.04 3.97 3.66
CA GLN A 244 -0.31 3.39 3.73
C GLN A 244 -1.40 4.38 3.30
N PHE A 245 -1.12 5.68 3.37
CA PHE A 245 -2.09 6.74 3.17
C PHE A 245 -1.93 7.45 1.83
N ASN A 246 -1.01 7.00 0.97
CA ASN A 246 -0.72 7.67 -0.29
C ASN A 246 -1.97 7.88 -1.16
N GLY A 247 -2.84 6.88 -1.28
CA GLY A 247 -4.12 7.00 -1.99
C GLY A 247 -5.07 8.02 -1.35
N ALA A 248 -5.22 7.98 -0.02
CA ALA A 248 -6.07 8.93 0.71
C ALA A 248 -5.52 10.36 0.63
N ILE A 249 -4.20 10.54 0.75
CA ILE A 249 -3.55 11.85 0.61
C ILE A 249 -3.74 12.40 -0.81
N GLY A 250 -3.60 11.56 -1.83
CA GLY A 250 -3.84 11.97 -3.22
C GLY A 250 -5.30 12.35 -3.49
N ALA A 251 -6.23 11.62 -2.91
CA ALA A 251 -7.66 11.98 -2.96
C ALA A 251 -7.92 13.32 -2.25
N ALA A 252 -7.35 13.56 -1.06
CA ALA A 252 -7.48 14.83 -0.36
C ALA A 252 -6.85 16.01 -1.12
N LEU A 253 -5.72 15.78 -1.80
CA LEU A 253 -5.11 16.80 -2.66
C LEU A 253 -6.03 17.15 -3.85
N LEU A 254 -6.63 16.15 -4.49
CA LEU A 254 -7.63 16.37 -5.54
C LEU A 254 -8.88 17.09 -5.01
N ALA A 255 -9.30 16.78 -3.78
CA ALA A 255 -10.38 17.53 -3.11
C ALA A 255 -10.06 19.02 -3.03
N SER A 256 -8.81 19.38 -2.71
CA SER A 256 -8.38 20.79 -2.60
C SER A 256 -8.36 21.55 -3.93
N GLU A 257 -8.28 20.84 -5.06
CA GLU A 257 -8.34 21.43 -6.41
C GLU A 257 -9.80 21.64 -6.88
N ARG A 258 -10.80 21.01 -6.24
CA ARG A 258 -12.21 21.08 -6.63
C ARG A 258 -13.10 21.89 -5.67
N GLY A 259 -12.75 21.97 -4.39
CA GLY A 259 -13.43 22.74 -3.33
C GLY A 259 -12.72 24.05 -3.02
#